data_63e778178ca204d16bea007707365462
#
_entry.id   63e778178ca204d16bea007707365462
#
_cell.length_a   1.000
_cell.length_b   1.000
_cell.length_c   1.000
_cell.angle_alpha   90.00
_cell.angle_beta   90.00
_cell.angle_gamma   90.00
#
_symmetry.space_group_name_H-M   'P 1'
#
loop_
_entity.id
_entity.type
_entity.pdbx_description
1 polymer ?
#
loop_
_entity_poly.entity_id
_entity_poly.type
_entity_poly.pdbx_seq_one_letter_code
_entity_poly.pdbx_strand_id
1 'polypeptide(L)'
;AVKDGRVDILCDPATVTLTRREIVDFSLFTFVDGASVLYRADGPQGFEGLAGQKVGVHADTTTEEKLKGALAKIGVEAEIVPVPDHKMGLERLANGEFAAYFADRAILAFLLFGSDQADKLKLSDQYFSQEPYALAVARGDDDFRLLVDRTLAGLYRSEKIVTIFAKSFGKAMPSDILRVMYSINALEE
;
A
#
# COMPACT_ATOMS: atom_id res chain seq x y z
N ALA A 1 -1.02 7.28 -17.23
CA ALA A 1 0.32 7.25 -17.84
C ALA A 1 0.48 6.00 -18.70
N VAL A 2 0.37 4.76 -18.15
CA VAL A 2 0.46 3.51 -18.92
C VAL A 2 -0.63 3.42 -19.99
N LYS A 3 -1.91 3.61 -19.62
CA LYS A 3 -3.04 3.60 -20.57
C LYS A 3 -2.83 4.53 -21.76
N ASP A 4 -2.15 5.66 -21.56
CA ASP A 4 -1.97 6.71 -22.58
C ASP A 4 -0.63 6.54 -23.34
N GLY A 5 0.12 5.46 -23.11
CA GLY A 5 1.41 5.18 -23.74
C GLY A 5 2.53 6.16 -23.38
N ARG A 6 2.39 6.91 -22.27
CA ARG A 6 3.43 7.85 -21.82
C ARG A 6 4.56 7.17 -21.06
N VAL A 7 4.29 6.00 -20.51
CA VAL A 7 5.24 5.08 -19.89
C VAL A 7 4.82 3.65 -20.21
N ASP A 8 5.78 2.75 -20.31
CA ASP A 8 5.53 1.35 -20.63
C ASP A 8 5.16 0.54 -19.39
N ILE A 9 5.67 0.94 -18.22
CA ILE A 9 5.47 0.26 -16.93
C ILE A 9 5.30 1.26 -15.80
N LEU A 10 4.40 0.96 -14.87
CA LEU A 10 4.23 1.69 -13.63
C LEU A 10 4.73 0.84 -12.45
N CYS A 11 5.76 1.34 -11.76
CA CYS A 11 6.39 0.70 -10.60
C CYS A 11 5.96 1.35 -9.28
N ASP A 12 4.66 1.63 -9.14
CA ASP A 12 4.05 2.15 -7.91
C ASP A 12 3.40 1.02 -7.11
N PRO A 13 3.12 1.21 -5.80
CA PRO A 13 2.25 0.33 -5.02
C PRO A 13 0.82 0.31 -5.58
N ALA A 14 0.65 -0.39 -6.70
CA ALA A 14 -0.61 -0.45 -7.41
C ALA A 14 -1.36 -1.73 -7.05
N THR A 15 -2.42 -1.60 -6.24
CA THR A 15 -3.32 -2.71 -5.92
C THR A 15 -3.96 -3.25 -7.18
N VAL A 16 -3.84 -4.56 -7.39
CA VAL A 16 -4.52 -5.25 -8.49
C VAL A 16 -6.00 -5.38 -8.17
N THR A 17 -6.85 -4.81 -9.03
CA THR A 17 -8.31 -4.95 -8.96
C THR A 17 -8.87 -5.33 -10.33
N LEU A 18 -10.04 -5.95 -10.35
CA LEU A 18 -10.72 -6.29 -11.62
C LEU A 18 -11.04 -5.02 -12.43
N THR A 19 -11.50 -3.96 -11.79
CA THR A 19 -11.77 -2.67 -12.44
C THR A 19 -10.51 -2.08 -13.08
N ARG A 20 -9.36 -2.13 -12.39
CA ARG A 20 -8.09 -1.66 -12.98
C ARG A 20 -7.65 -2.53 -14.15
N ARG A 21 -7.95 -3.83 -14.12
CA ARG A 21 -7.68 -4.75 -15.24
C ARG A 21 -8.50 -4.47 -16.51
N GLU A 22 -9.55 -3.69 -16.42
CA GLU A 22 -10.26 -3.20 -17.61
C GLU A 22 -9.44 -2.16 -18.39
N ILE A 23 -8.46 -1.53 -17.75
CA ILE A 23 -7.71 -0.39 -18.27
C ILE A 23 -6.23 -0.72 -18.54
N VAL A 24 -5.63 -1.55 -17.69
CA VAL A 24 -4.23 -1.98 -17.76
C VAL A 24 -4.13 -3.46 -17.48
N ASP A 25 -3.01 -4.09 -17.90
CA ASP A 25 -2.63 -5.42 -17.42
C ASP A 25 -1.64 -5.30 -16.26
N PHE A 26 -1.46 -6.40 -15.54
CA PHE A 26 -0.56 -6.50 -14.40
C PHE A 26 0.39 -7.67 -14.55
N SER A 27 1.59 -7.49 -14.05
CA SER A 27 2.60 -8.54 -13.91
C SER A 27 2.21 -9.59 -12.84
N LEU A 28 3.08 -10.56 -12.63
CA LEU A 28 3.11 -11.33 -11.37
C LEU A 28 3.12 -10.39 -10.17
N PHE A 29 2.56 -10.85 -9.05
CA PHE A 29 2.53 -10.04 -7.82
C PHE A 29 3.94 -9.74 -7.32
N THR A 30 4.16 -8.49 -6.90
CA THR A 30 5.44 -8.01 -6.39
C THR A 30 5.44 -7.84 -4.88
N PHE A 31 4.27 -7.58 -4.29
CA PHE A 31 4.11 -7.37 -2.86
C PHE A 31 2.68 -7.70 -2.42
N VAL A 32 2.50 -7.93 -1.14
CA VAL A 32 1.18 -8.02 -0.49
C VAL A 32 1.21 -7.13 0.74
N ASP A 33 0.36 -6.14 0.76
CA ASP A 33 0.16 -5.23 1.89
C ASP A 33 -1.31 -5.23 2.32
N GLY A 34 -1.69 -4.26 3.11
CA GLY A 34 -3.05 -3.99 3.49
C GLY A 34 -3.19 -2.64 4.17
N ALA A 35 -4.35 -2.05 4.04
CA ALA A 35 -4.67 -0.80 4.67
C ALA A 35 -4.55 -0.90 6.20
N SER A 36 -3.99 0.12 6.82
CA SER A 36 -3.81 0.25 8.26
C SER A 36 -3.94 1.72 8.68
N VAL A 37 -3.65 2.03 9.93
CA VAL A 37 -3.83 3.37 10.50
C VAL A 37 -2.60 3.81 11.24
N LEU A 38 -2.23 5.06 11.02
CA LEU A 38 -1.28 5.79 11.85
C LEU A 38 -2.08 6.75 12.73
N TYR A 39 -1.95 6.61 14.03
CA TYR A 39 -2.59 7.46 15.04
C TYR A 39 -1.58 8.45 15.62
N ARG A 40 -2.08 9.53 16.19
CA ARG A 40 -1.28 10.32 17.13
C ARG A 40 -1.11 9.53 18.42
N ALA A 41 0.06 9.60 19.03
CA ALA A 41 0.35 8.89 20.29
C ALA A 41 -0.50 9.42 21.46
N ASP A 42 -0.88 10.71 21.43
CA ASP A 42 -1.71 11.40 22.42
C ASP A 42 -3.21 11.44 22.05
N GLY A 43 -3.58 10.87 20.88
CA GLY A 43 -4.94 10.86 20.36
C GLY A 43 -5.69 9.57 20.64
N PRO A 44 -6.92 9.47 20.10
CA PRO A 44 -7.72 8.25 20.20
C PRO A 44 -6.99 7.09 19.51
N GLN A 45 -7.08 5.91 20.10
CA GLN A 45 -6.55 4.68 19.56
C GLN A 45 -7.71 3.74 19.18
N GLY A 46 -7.60 3.07 18.03
CA GLY A 46 -8.66 2.21 17.51
C GLY A 46 -9.74 2.99 16.75
N PHE A 47 -10.46 2.27 15.92
CA PHE A 47 -11.45 2.85 15.00
C PHE A 47 -12.66 3.45 15.72
N GLU A 48 -13.09 2.85 16.82
CA GLU A 48 -14.20 3.35 17.65
C GLU A 48 -13.91 4.76 18.20
N GLY A 49 -12.65 5.06 18.49
CA GLY A 49 -12.21 6.36 18.96
C GLY A 49 -12.23 7.46 17.89
N LEU A 50 -12.48 7.13 16.64
CA LEU A 50 -12.52 8.08 15.53
C LEU A 50 -13.90 8.74 15.33
N ALA A 51 -14.91 8.41 16.14
CA ALA A 51 -16.22 9.03 16.06
C ALA A 51 -16.13 10.55 16.17
N GLY A 52 -16.66 11.28 15.17
CA GLY A 52 -16.61 12.73 15.07
C GLY A 52 -15.22 13.33 14.83
N GLN A 53 -14.19 12.50 14.61
CA GLN A 53 -12.83 12.95 14.35
C GLN A 53 -12.55 13.10 12.86
N LYS A 54 -11.48 13.86 12.52
CA LYS A 54 -10.94 13.94 11.17
C LYS A 54 -9.95 12.81 10.92
N VAL A 55 -10.11 12.10 9.80
CA VAL A 55 -9.23 11.04 9.36
C VAL A 55 -8.71 11.37 7.96
N GLY A 56 -7.40 11.53 7.84
CA GLY A 56 -6.76 11.79 6.55
C GLY A 56 -6.61 10.50 5.74
N VAL A 57 -6.70 10.60 4.42
CA VAL A 57 -6.46 9.51 3.47
C VAL A 57 -5.97 10.07 2.14
N HIS A 58 -5.15 9.30 1.41
CA HIS A 58 -4.75 9.70 0.05
C HIS A 58 -5.96 9.60 -0.90
N ALA A 59 -6.23 10.69 -1.61
CA ALA A 59 -7.37 10.81 -2.52
C ALA A 59 -7.30 9.82 -3.68
N ASP A 60 -8.46 9.40 -4.19
CA ASP A 60 -8.61 8.57 -5.39
C ASP A 60 -7.89 7.20 -5.30
N THR A 61 -7.81 6.63 -4.10
CA THR A 61 -7.18 5.33 -3.84
C THR A 61 -8.18 4.26 -3.42
N THR A 62 -7.80 2.99 -3.61
CA THR A 62 -8.54 1.84 -3.04
C THR A 62 -8.62 1.95 -1.52
N THR A 63 -7.60 2.51 -0.89
CA THR A 63 -7.50 2.71 0.55
C THR A 63 -8.56 3.68 1.08
N GLU A 64 -8.91 4.73 0.32
CA GLU A 64 -10.03 5.62 0.68
C GLU A 64 -11.37 4.87 0.71
N GLU A 65 -11.63 4.01 -0.28
CA GLU A 65 -12.84 3.17 -0.29
C GLU A 65 -12.86 2.18 0.88
N LYS A 66 -11.70 1.59 1.23
CA LYS A 66 -11.58 0.68 2.37
C LYS A 66 -11.83 1.40 3.69
N LEU A 67 -11.34 2.63 3.87
CA LEU A 67 -11.63 3.45 5.05
C LEU A 67 -13.13 3.67 5.22
N LYS A 68 -13.82 4.11 4.17
CA LYS A 68 -15.29 4.30 4.18
C LYS A 68 -16.03 3.02 4.58
N GLY A 69 -15.65 1.90 3.97
CA GLY A 69 -16.24 0.59 4.27
C GLY A 69 -15.95 0.11 5.69
N ALA A 70 -14.74 0.32 6.20
CA ALA A 70 -14.36 -0.09 7.55
C ALA A 70 -15.12 0.71 8.63
N LEU A 71 -15.23 2.03 8.48
CA LEU A 71 -16.00 2.89 9.39
C LEU A 71 -17.49 2.53 9.37
N ALA A 72 -18.06 2.36 8.18
CA ALA A 72 -19.48 1.97 8.04
C ALA A 72 -19.80 0.62 8.69
N LYS A 73 -18.88 -0.36 8.57
CA LYS A 73 -19.07 -1.70 9.15
C LYS A 73 -19.20 -1.69 10.68
N ILE A 74 -18.55 -0.75 11.35
CA ILE A 74 -18.60 -0.62 12.82
C ILE A 74 -19.52 0.51 13.29
N GLY A 75 -20.21 1.19 12.36
CA GLY A 75 -21.14 2.27 12.68
C GLY A 75 -20.47 3.53 13.23
N VAL A 76 -19.22 3.81 12.86
CA VAL A 76 -18.49 5.01 13.26
C VAL A 76 -18.56 6.07 12.16
N GLU A 77 -19.05 7.25 12.52
CA GLU A 77 -19.04 8.43 11.66
C GLU A 77 -17.81 9.26 11.94
N ALA A 78 -16.92 9.40 10.96
CA ALA A 78 -15.74 10.25 10.98
C ALA A 78 -15.71 11.18 9.76
N GLU A 79 -15.10 12.35 9.88
CA GLU A 79 -14.86 13.25 8.76
C GLU A 79 -13.66 12.75 7.95
N ILE A 80 -13.89 12.17 6.78
CA ILE A 80 -12.81 11.72 5.88
C ILE A 80 -12.28 12.91 5.11
N VAL A 81 -10.98 13.19 5.24
CA VAL A 81 -10.31 14.33 4.60
C VAL A 81 -9.29 13.82 3.59
N PRO A 82 -9.58 13.91 2.28
CA PRO A 82 -8.63 13.55 1.24
C PRO A 82 -7.41 14.46 1.25
N VAL A 83 -6.22 13.88 1.01
CA VAL A 83 -4.96 14.62 0.81
C VAL A 83 -4.34 14.23 -0.53
N PRO A 84 -3.56 15.13 -1.17
CA PRO A 84 -2.98 14.87 -2.49
C PRO A 84 -1.79 13.89 -2.45
N ASP A 85 -1.13 13.74 -1.30
CA ASP A 85 0.01 12.85 -1.14
C ASP A 85 0.20 12.41 0.31
N HIS A 86 0.99 11.35 0.51
CA HIS A 86 1.24 10.76 1.82
C HIS A 86 2.08 11.66 2.73
N LYS A 87 2.98 12.49 2.18
CA LYS A 87 3.82 13.41 2.98
C LYS A 87 2.96 14.45 3.65
N MET A 88 2.05 15.08 2.90
CA MET A 88 1.08 16.04 3.46
C MET A 88 0.17 15.36 4.48
N GLY A 89 -0.27 14.11 4.24
CA GLY A 89 -1.04 13.34 5.20
C GLY A 89 -0.33 13.17 6.54
N LEU A 90 0.95 12.79 6.51
CA LEU A 90 1.77 12.65 7.71
C LEU A 90 1.98 13.98 8.44
N GLU A 91 2.32 15.05 7.73
CA GLU A 91 2.55 16.38 8.29
C GLU A 91 1.29 16.89 9.02
N ARG A 92 0.13 16.78 8.40
CA ARG A 92 -1.15 17.21 8.98
C ARG A 92 -1.57 16.36 10.19
N LEU A 93 -1.28 15.03 10.16
CA LEU A 93 -1.45 14.17 11.32
C LEU A 93 -0.56 14.61 12.48
N ALA A 94 0.74 14.80 12.24
CA ALA A 94 1.70 15.21 13.27
C ALA A 94 1.36 16.60 13.87
N ASN A 95 0.80 17.50 13.08
CA ASN A 95 0.33 18.83 13.51
C ASN A 95 -1.03 18.80 14.24
N GLY A 96 -1.68 17.64 14.35
CA GLY A 96 -2.95 17.49 15.05
C GLY A 96 -4.19 17.93 14.27
N GLU A 97 -4.07 18.11 12.96
CA GLU A 97 -5.22 18.39 12.09
C GLU A 97 -6.09 17.15 11.86
N PHE A 98 -5.51 15.95 11.98
CA PHE A 98 -6.17 14.66 11.94
C PHE A 98 -5.97 13.92 13.26
N ALA A 99 -6.95 13.10 13.64
CA ALA A 99 -6.80 12.12 14.71
C ALA A 99 -6.05 10.86 14.24
N ALA A 100 -6.20 10.53 12.93
CA ALA A 100 -5.59 9.38 12.30
C ALA A 100 -5.32 9.64 10.81
N TYR A 101 -4.35 8.90 10.26
CA TYR A 101 -4.08 8.84 8.82
C TYR A 101 -4.15 7.39 8.36
N PHE A 102 -4.96 7.13 7.33
CA PHE A 102 -5.24 5.81 6.81
C PHE A 102 -4.52 5.61 5.47
N ALA A 103 -3.67 4.61 5.39
CA ALA A 103 -2.94 4.22 4.18
C ALA A 103 -2.48 2.76 4.29
N ASP A 104 -1.82 2.24 3.27
CA ASP A 104 -1.23 0.91 3.29
C ASP A 104 -0.09 0.85 4.32
N ARG A 105 -0.03 -0.25 5.08
CA ARG A 105 0.81 -0.36 6.26
C ARG A 105 2.31 -0.18 5.97
N ALA A 106 2.79 -0.71 4.85
CA ALA A 106 4.19 -0.53 4.46
C ALA A 106 4.51 0.94 4.17
N ILE A 107 3.58 1.68 3.55
CA ILE A 107 3.70 3.12 3.31
C ILE A 107 3.73 3.86 4.64
N LEU A 108 2.80 3.55 5.56
CA LEU A 108 2.78 4.18 6.90
C LEU A 108 4.05 3.90 7.69
N ALA A 109 4.57 2.67 7.64
CA ALA A 109 5.83 2.30 8.29
C ALA A 109 7.01 3.08 7.70
N PHE A 110 7.10 3.18 6.37
CA PHE A 110 8.15 3.93 5.69
C PHE A 110 8.12 5.43 6.08
N LEU A 111 6.94 6.03 6.08
CA LEU A 111 6.74 7.42 6.49
C LEU A 111 7.13 7.64 7.95
N LEU A 112 6.71 6.73 8.84
CA LEU A 112 6.99 6.81 10.27
C LEU A 112 8.50 6.72 10.54
N PHE A 113 9.19 5.73 9.95
CA PHE A 113 10.63 5.55 10.15
C PHE A 113 11.49 6.66 9.53
N GLY A 114 10.99 7.33 8.48
CA GLY A 114 11.65 8.47 7.84
C GLY A 114 11.29 9.83 8.45
N SER A 115 10.50 9.86 9.53
CA SER A 115 9.98 11.10 10.12
C SER A 115 10.67 11.44 11.43
N ASP A 116 11.03 12.72 11.60
CA ASP A 116 11.48 13.30 12.88
C ASP A 116 10.35 13.39 13.92
N GLN A 117 9.11 13.02 13.55
CA GLN A 117 7.92 13.05 14.42
C GLN A 117 7.50 11.64 14.87
N ALA A 118 8.36 10.63 14.67
CA ALA A 118 8.01 9.22 14.93
C ALA A 118 7.55 8.95 16.37
N ASP A 119 8.10 9.68 17.33
CA ASP A 119 7.75 9.62 18.77
C ASP A 119 6.32 10.11 19.08
N LYS A 120 5.74 10.94 18.20
CA LYS A 120 4.38 11.48 18.34
C LYS A 120 3.31 10.61 17.69
N LEU A 121 3.72 9.55 16.99
CA LEU A 121 2.85 8.75 16.13
C LEU A 121 2.91 7.28 16.53
N LYS A 122 1.83 6.56 16.29
CA LYS A 122 1.71 5.12 16.59
C LYS A 122 1.05 4.39 15.43
N LEU A 123 1.80 3.47 14.84
CA LEU A 123 1.30 2.59 13.79
C LEU A 123 0.46 1.45 14.40
N SER A 124 -0.74 1.27 13.88
CA SER A 124 -1.61 0.14 14.26
C SER A 124 -1.04 -1.18 13.74
N ASP A 125 -1.25 -2.25 14.51
CA ASP A 125 -0.97 -3.62 14.05
C ASP A 125 -2.15 -4.24 13.28
N GLN A 126 -3.29 -3.57 13.26
CA GLN A 126 -4.49 -4.04 12.58
C GLN A 126 -4.41 -3.76 11.08
N TYR A 127 -4.80 -4.78 10.28
CA TYR A 127 -5.04 -4.67 8.85
C TYR A 127 -6.54 -4.60 8.56
N PHE A 128 -6.93 -3.72 7.66
CA PHE A 128 -8.33 -3.51 7.23
C PHE A 128 -8.62 -4.04 5.83
N SER A 129 -7.58 -4.40 5.09
CA SER A 129 -7.68 -5.02 3.77
C SER A 129 -6.48 -5.92 3.48
N GLN A 130 -6.53 -6.61 2.34
CA GLN A 130 -5.39 -7.26 1.71
C GLN A 130 -5.23 -6.66 0.32
N GLU A 131 -4.05 -6.12 0.06
CA GLU A 131 -3.73 -5.36 -1.14
C GLU A 131 -2.59 -6.06 -1.90
N PRO A 132 -2.91 -6.92 -2.91
CA PRO A 132 -1.89 -7.50 -3.76
C PRO A 132 -1.40 -6.44 -4.75
N TYR A 133 -0.10 -6.17 -4.77
CA TYR A 133 0.54 -5.24 -5.70
C TYR A 133 1.18 -5.96 -6.86
N ALA A 134 1.14 -5.34 -8.02
CA ALA A 134 1.86 -5.76 -9.22
C ALA A 134 2.27 -4.53 -10.05
N LEU A 135 3.20 -4.72 -10.96
CA LEU A 135 3.59 -3.70 -11.92
C LEU A 135 2.50 -3.60 -12.99
N ALA A 136 2.01 -2.37 -13.26
CA ALA A 136 1.03 -2.18 -14.31
C ALA A 136 1.72 -1.93 -15.65
N VAL A 137 1.25 -2.61 -16.69
CA VAL A 137 1.72 -2.53 -18.07
C VAL A 137 0.55 -2.23 -19.01
N ALA A 138 0.84 -1.86 -20.25
CA ALA A 138 -0.18 -1.62 -21.24
C ALA A 138 -1.03 -2.88 -21.48
N ARG A 139 -2.36 -2.70 -21.57
CA ARG A 139 -3.27 -3.80 -21.80
C ARG A 139 -3.12 -4.35 -23.20
N GLY A 140 -3.00 -5.69 -23.31
CA GLY A 140 -2.86 -6.40 -24.58
C GLY A 140 -1.43 -6.45 -25.10
N ASP A 141 -0.45 -5.91 -24.40
CA ASP A 141 0.97 -6.10 -24.69
C ASP A 141 1.48 -7.35 -23.96
N ASP A 142 1.07 -8.50 -24.46
CA ASP A 142 1.36 -9.80 -23.83
C ASP A 142 2.85 -10.14 -23.87
N ASP A 143 3.57 -9.73 -24.92
CA ASP A 143 5.02 -9.96 -25.05
C ASP A 143 5.80 -9.16 -24.01
N PHE A 144 5.48 -7.89 -23.81
CA PHE A 144 6.12 -7.07 -22.80
C PHE A 144 5.76 -7.54 -21.39
N ARG A 145 4.49 -7.88 -21.14
CA ARG A 145 4.06 -8.45 -19.86
C ARG A 145 4.81 -9.75 -19.56
N LEU A 146 4.95 -10.65 -20.54
CA LEU A 146 5.70 -11.89 -20.36
C LEU A 146 7.18 -11.64 -20.04
N LEU A 147 7.81 -10.63 -20.68
CA LEU A 147 9.19 -10.24 -20.37
C LEU A 147 9.32 -9.77 -18.90
N VAL A 148 8.37 -8.96 -18.42
CA VAL A 148 8.31 -8.50 -17.02
C VAL A 148 8.13 -9.69 -16.08
N ASP A 149 7.20 -10.59 -16.38
CA ASP A 149 6.89 -11.77 -15.57
C ASP A 149 8.09 -12.72 -15.48
N ARG A 150 8.78 -13.00 -16.57
CA ARG A 150 10.02 -13.78 -16.58
C ARG A 150 11.11 -13.17 -15.73
N THR A 151 11.24 -11.84 -15.81
CA THR A 151 12.23 -11.11 -14.99
C THR A 151 11.92 -11.22 -13.49
N LEU A 152 10.65 -11.05 -13.10
CA LEU A 152 10.21 -11.21 -11.72
C LEU A 152 10.37 -12.65 -11.24
N ALA A 153 9.92 -13.63 -12.01
CA ALA A 153 10.09 -15.05 -11.68
C ALA A 153 11.56 -15.42 -11.48
N GLY A 154 12.47 -14.91 -12.32
CA GLY A 154 13.91 -15.08 -12.18
C GLY A 154 14.46 -14.46 -10.89
N LEU A 155 13.96 -13.27 -10.46
CA LEU A 155 14.32 -12.66 -9.19
C LEU A 155 13.87 -13.51 -8.00
N TYR A 156 12.69 -14.12 -8.09
CA TYR A 156 12.13 -14.98 -7.04
C TYR A 156 12.90 -16.31 -6.95
N ARG A 157 13.13 -17.02 -8.06
CA ARG A 157 13.91 -18.26 -8.10
C ARG A 157 15.33 -18.10 -7.57
N SER A 158 15.98 -16.98 -7.92
CA SER A 158 17.35 -16.68 -7.49
C SER A 158 17.45 -16.07 -6.10
N GLU A 159 16.35 -15.90 -5.38
CA GLU A 159 16.25 -15.26 -4.07
C GLU A 159 16.78 -13.80 -4.04
N LYS A 160 17.09 -13.19 -5.19
CA LYS A 160 17.54 -11.79 -5.27
C LYS A 160 16.50 -10.82 -4.72
N ILE A 161 15.23 -11.21 -4.73
CA ILE A 161 14.15 -10.42 -4.14
C ILE A 161 14.37 -10.16 -2.65
N VAL A 162 14.98 -11.09 -1.91
CA VAL A 162 15.30 -10.92 -0.49
C VAL A 162 16.29 -9.78 -0.28
N THR A 163 17.28 -9.67 -1.18
CA THR A 163 18.25 -8.56 -1.14
C THR A 163 17.58 -7.22 -1.46
N ILE A 164 16.66 -7.19 -2.42
CA ILE A 164 15.89 -5.99 -2.76
C ILE A 164 15.02 -5.58 -1.57
N PHE A 165 14.32 -6.55 -0.96
CA PHE A 165 13.50 -6.32 0.23
C PHE A 165 14.32 -5.73 1.37
N ALA A 166 15.48 -6.31 1.68
CA ALA A 166 16.36 -5.84 2.75
C ALA A 166 16.88 -4.40 2.49
N LYS A 167 17.11 -4.02 1.25
CA LYS A 167 17.49 -2.64 0.89
C LYS A 167 16.37 -1.64 1.17
N SER A 168 15.11 -2.05 1.00
CA SER A 168 13.93 -1.18 1.17
C SER A 168 13.44 -1.13 2.63
N PHE A 169 13.51 -2.25 3.33
CA PHE A 169 12.93 -2.43 4.67
C PHE A 169 13.97 -2.69 5.77
N GLY A 170 15.26 -2.58 5.46
CA GLY A 170 16.35 -2.75 6.43
C GLY A 170 16.39 -4.14 7.03
N LYS A 171 16.31 -4.23 8.35
CA LYS A 171 16.37 -5.51 9.10
C LYS A 171 15.02 -6.26 9.14
N ALA A 172 13.96 -5.70 8.59
CA ALA A 172 12.67 -6.39 8.55
C ALA A 172 12.77 -7.65 7.67
N MET A 173 12.02 -8.68 8.03
CA MET A 173 11.91 -9.90 7.23
C MET A 173 10.57 -9.89 6.46
N PRO A 174 10.52 -10.43 5.24
CA PRO A 174 9.25 -10.64 4.55
C PRO A 174 8.30 -11.47 5.41
N SER A 175 7.04 -11.09 5.45
CA SER A 175 5.99 -11.86 6.12
C SER A 175 5.80 -13.24 5.49
N ASP A 176 5.17 -14.18 6.20
CA ASP A 176 4.92 -15.52 5.67
C ASP A 176 4.12 -15.49 4.38
N ILE A 177 3.09 -14.65 4.30
CA ILE A 177 2.27 -14.49 3.08
C ILE A 177 3.13 -13.98 1.92
N LEU A 178 4.05 -13.07 2.16
CA LEU A 178 4.94 -12.53 1.14
C LEU A 178 5.94 -13.59 0.65
N ARG A 179 6.49 -14.40 1.57
CA ARG A 179 7.38 -15.52 1.22
C ARG A 179 6.65 -16.57 0.37
N VAL A 180 5.44 -16.94 0.76
CA VAL A 180 4.59 -17.86 -0.02
C VAL A 180 4.30 -17.28 -1.40
N MET A 181 3.94 -16.00 -1.48
CA MET A 181 3.69 -15.33 -2.75
C MET A 181 4.93 -15.36 -3.66
N TYR A 182 6.13 -15.06 -3.16
CA TYR A 182 7.36 -15.18 -3.94
C TYR A 182 7.61 -16.61 -4.42
N SER A 183 7.37 -17.61 -3.57
CA SER A 183 7.56 -19.02 -3.90
C SER A 183 6.63 -19.47 -5.03
N ILE A 184 5.33 -19.12 -4.99
CA ILE A 184 4.38 -19.52 -6.04
C ILE A 184 4.55 -18.73 -7.34
N ASN A 185 5.15 -17.53 -7.29
CA ASN A 185 5.47 -16.74 -8.48
C ASN A 185 6.88 -17.01 -9.05
N ALA A 186 7.64 -17.92 -8.45
CA ALA A 186 8.95 -18.38 -8.93
C ALA A 186 8.79 -19.39 -10.08
N LEU A 187 8.03 -19.01 -11.13
CA LEU A 187 7.69 -19.88 -12.24
C LEU A 187 8.92 -20.34 -13.00
N GLU A 188 8.92 -21.60 -13.43
CA GLU A 188 9.94 -22.17 -14.34
C GLU A 188 9.82 -21.59 -15.76
N GLU A 189 10.89 -21.71 -16.58
CA GLU A 189 10.89 -21.31 -17.99
C GLU A 189 10.02 -22.25 -18.85
#